data_fa74ec1755cfec07818c966c7f2c7edc
#
_entry.id   fa74ec1755cfec07818c966c7f2c7edc
#
_cell.length_a   1.000
_cell.length_b   1.000
_cell.length_c   1.000
_cell.angle_alpha   90.00
_cell.angle_beta   90.00
_cell.angle_gamma   90.00
#
_symmetry.space_group_name_H-M   'P 1'
#
loop_
_entity.id
_entity.type
_entity.pdbx_description
1 polymer ?
#
loop_
_entity_poly.entity_id
_entity_poly.type
_entity_poly.pdbx_seq_one_letter_code
_entity_poly.pdbx_strand_id
1 'polypeptide(L)'
;MLLVILSFTQSIQMVHAAKDEWNQLADLPTARVGAVANAVDGKIYVIGGFNADKETLEYDPSINKWTKKNNIPTGRGGAASVVVGSKIYVLAGKHTGFTYNKFEVYDTKKDEWEKLPDIPFISKSKGSYNVQAGVIGNKIYVLGGKEFFSYDLTSQTWKEEAPLNVKTEGATGLVLKEKFYIIGQNDNRQVFEYDTNKGVWSFKKKNLSGYLTGVTYKGNMIFPASSTRKLNIYDANKEEIIGVDVPYHNPRIGASSVIIDDTLYVIGGRDYNVNYTEIADQNYKSVISLSLKDLQFPNNTETPGDKDPEPTTPPKDDANDEDGDALLIITMVNGLQKEYDLSMKEVNAFLSWYKKRDAGEGPGFYEIDEHDNNKGPFESKKDYVVFKNILMFEVNKYKK
;
A
#
# COMPACT_ATOMS: atom_id res chain seq x y z
N MET A 1 39.64 -30.22 -48.94
CA MET A 1 38.36 -30.07 -48.22
C MET A 1 38.71 -29.57 -46.81
N LEU A 2 38.66 -28.26 -46.64
CA LEU A 2 39.08 -27.59 -45.39
C LEU A 2 37.83 -27.35 -44.52
N LEU A 3 37.77 -28.00 -43.37
CA LEU A 3 36.67 -27.88 -42.43
C LEU A 3 36.92 -26.67 -41.56
N VAL A 4 36.12 -25.60 -41.73
CA VAL A 4 36.16 -24.43 -40.88
C VAL A 4 35.19 -24.66 -39.72
N ILE A 5 35.73 -24.89 -38.52
CA ILE A 5 34.98 -24.96 -37.29
C ILE A 5 34.80 -23.51 -36.78
N LEU A 6 33.58 -22.97 -36.93
CA LEU A 6 33.19 -21.74 -36.27
C LEU A 6 32.84 -22.04 -34.79
N SER A 7 33.75 -21.67 -33.90
CA SER A 7 33.45 -21.65 -32.48
C SER A 7 32.64 -20.42 -32.14
N PHE A 8 31.36 -20.59 -31.82
CA PHE A 8 30.55 -19.56 -31.16
C PHE A 8 30.96 -19.49 -29.69
N THR A 9 31.77 -18.54 -29.34
CA THR A 9 31.93 -18.12 -27.96
C THR A 9 30.73 -17.26 -27.58
N GLN A 10 29.72 -17.85 -26.94
CA GLN A 10 28.75 -17.08 -26.17
C GLN A 10 29.49 -16.42 -25.04
N SER A 11 29.68 -15.10 -25.13
CA SER A 11 30.05 -14.29 -23.98
C SER A 11 28.90 -14.32 -22.98
N ILE A 12 29.06 -15.13 -21.95
CA ILE A 12 28.24 -14.99 -20.74
C ILE A 12 28.57 -13.61 -20.18
N GLN A 13 27.74 -12.62 -20.47
CA GLN A 13 27.74 -11.40 -19.67
C GLN A 13 27.33 -11.82 -18.26
N MET A 14 28.29 -11.90 -17.37
CA MET A 14 27.99 -11.85 -15.95
C MET A 14 27.31 -10.50 -15.71
N VAL A 15 25.99 -10.53 -15.59
CA VAL A 15 25.24 -9.45 -14.99
C VAL A 15 25.84 -9.31 -13.59
N HIS A 16 26.61 -8.26 -13.38
CA HIS A 16 26.99 -7.83 -12.04
C HIS A 16 25.67 -7.59 -11.33
N ALA A 17 25.29 -8.53 -10.45
CA ALA A 17 24.25 -8.27 -9.48
C ALA A 17 24.67 -6.99 -8.76
N ALA A 18 23.89 -5.94 -8.89
CA ALA A 18 24.04 -4.78 -8.02
C ALA A 18 24.11 -5.32 -6.59
N LYS A 19 24.97 -4.73 -5.79
CA LYS A 19 25.23 -5.16 -4.41
C LYS A 19 23.97 -4.81 -3.59
N ASP A 20 22.93 -5.63 -3.72
CA ASP A 20 21.68 -5.51 -2.99
C ASP A 20 21.94 -5.90 -1.53
N GLU A 21 22.55 -5.00 -0.80
CA GLU A 21 22.77 -5.16 0.64
C GLU A 21 21.63 -4.47 1.40
N TRP A 22 21.19 -5.12 2.47
CA TRP A 22 20.33 -4.45 3.44
C TRP A 22 21.13 -3.34 4.13
N ASN A 23 20.62 -2.12 4.05
CA ASN A 23 21.22 -0.98 4.73
C ASN A 23 20.67 -0.89 6.16
N GLN A 24 21.58 -0.80 7.14
CA GLN A 24 21.21 -0.47 8.51
C GLN A 24 20.94 1.03 8.60
N LEU A 25 19.78 1.38 9.16
CA LEU A 25 19.36 2.76 9.38
C LEU A 25 19.37 3.10 10.87
N ALA A 26 19.04 4.36 11.21
CA ALA A 26 18.94 4.78 12.60
C ALA A 26 17.93 3.90 13.36
N ASP A 27 18.36 3.34 14.47
CA ASP A 27 17.55 2.50 15.34
C ASP A 27 16.34 3.24 15.90
N LEU A 28 15.24 2.52 16.10
CA LEU A 28 14.12 3.00 16.91
C LEU A 28 14.60 3.44 18.31
N PRO A 29 14.11 4.52 18.87
CA PRO A 29 14.41 4.91 20.26
C PRO A 29 14.09 3.79 21.25
N THR A 30 12.99 3.07 21.03
CA THR A 30 12.52 1.96 21.88
C THR A 30 12.26 0.73 21.02
N ALA A 31 12.83 -0.42 21.43
CA ALA A 31 12.55 -1.70 20.77
C ALA A 31 11.08 -2.07 20.87
N ARG A 32 10.49 -2.57 19.76
CA ARG A 32 9.06 -2.89 19.73
C ARG A 32 8.68 -3.99 18.76
N VAL A 33 7.62 -4.67 19.10
CA VAL A 33 6.99 -5.74 18.32
C VAL A 33 5.52 -5.41 18.12
N GLY A 34 4.97 -5.68 16.92
CA GLY A 34 3.56 -5.44 16.63
C GLY A 34 3.17 -3.97 16.63
N ALA A 35 4.10 -3.08 16.33
CA ALA A 35 3.79 -1.70 15.96
C ALA A 35 3.14 -1.68 14.58
N VAL A 36 2.48 -0.60 14.22
CA VAL A 36 2.10 -0.33 12.83
C VAL A 36 3.06 0.69 12.24
N ALA A 37 3.42 0.51 10.97
CA ALA A 37 4.23 1.47 10.23
C ALA A 37 3.52 1.90 8.95
N ASN A 38 3.58 3.19 8.64
CA ASN A 38 2.85 3.82 7.55
C ASN A 38 3.74 4.84 6.85
N ALA A 39 3.75 4.82 5.53
CA ALA A 39 4.43 5.84 4.74
C ALA A 39 3.44 6.96 4.39
N VAL A 40 3.79 8.19 4.71
CA VAL A 40 3.01 9.40 4.39
C VAL A 40 3.97 10.53 4.02
N ASP A 41 3.78 11.13 2.86
CA ASP A 41 4.55 12.28 2.37
C ASP A 41 6.09 12.06 2.47
N GLY A 42 6.58 10.86 2.06
CA GLY A 42 8.00 10.50 2.07
C GLY A 42 8.60 10.21 3.45
N LYS A 43 7.79 10.15 4.50
CA LYS A 43 8.19 9.81 5.87
C LYS A 43 7.51 8.55 6.38
N ILE A 44 8.11 7.90 7.38
CA ILE A 44 7.57 6.70 8.00
C ILE A 44 7.07 7.03 9.40
N TYR A 45 5.82 6.72 9.66
CA TYR A 45 5.21 6.86 10.99
C TYR A 45 5.08 5.49 11.64
N VAL A 46 5.71 5.30 12.82
CA VAL A 46 5.63 4.08 13.61
C VAL A 46 4.84 4.35 14.88
N ILE A 47 3.74 3.60 15.05
CA ILE A 47 2.75 3.87 16.08
C ILE A 47 2.53 2.64 16.94
N GLY A 48 2.58 2.80 18.25
CA GLY A 48 2.34 1.77 19.24
C GLY A 48 3.34 0.63 19.19
N GLY A 49 2.84 -0.58 19.41
CA GLY A 49 3.65 -1.79 19.58
C GLY A 49 3.88 -2.12 21.04
N PHE A 50 4.12 -3.41 21.36
CA PHE A 50 4.45 -3.84 22.72
C PHE A 50 5.78 -3.21 23.14
N ASN A 51 5.90 -2.79 24.38
CA ASN A 51 6.96 -2.03 25.05
C ASN A 51 6.93 -0.49 24.80
N ALA A 52 6.21 -0.02 23.80
CA ALA A 52 6.08 1.41 23.50
C ALA A 52 4.66 1.73 22.96
N ASP A 53 3.67 1.18 23.63
CA ASP A 53 2.27 1.09 23.17
C ASP A 53 1.58 2.41 22.84
N LYS A 54 2.04 3.52 23.44
CA LYS A 54 1.50 4.87 23.18
C LYS A 54 2.34 5.70 22.22
N GLU A 55 3.58 5.33 21.95
CA GLU A 55 4.47 6.21 21.19
C GLU A 55 4.07 6.28 19.71
N THR A 56 4.12 7.50 19.19
CA THR A 56 4.11 7.81 17.76
C THR A 56 5.46 8.40 17.39
N LEU A 57 6.13 7.80 16.43
CA LEU A 57 7.43 8.23 15.93
C LEU A 57 7.35 8.53 14.43
N GLU A 58 8.01 9.58 14.00
CA GLU A 58 8.21 9.93 12.60
C GLU A 58 9.68 9.67 12.24
N TYR A 59 9.94 8.94 11.17
CA TYR A 59 11.26 8.75 10.60
C TYR A 59 11.36 9.51 9.28
N ASP A 60 12.41 10.31 9.15
CA ASP A 60 12.76 11.00 7.92
C ASP A 60 13.93 10.27 7.24
N PRO A 61 13.70 9.55 6.13
CA PRO A 61 14.76 8.83 5.43
C PRO A 61 15.86 9.73 4.88
N SER A 62 15.54 10.96 4.52
CA SER A 62 16.49 11.90 3.89
C SER A 62 17.63 12.33 4.83
N ILE A 63 17.35 12.33 6.13
CA ILE A 63 18.33 12.70 7.17
C ILE A 63 18.60 11.57 8.16
N ASN A 64 18.00 10.37 7.93
CA ASN A 64 18.14 9.17 8.75
C ASN A 64 17.87 9.45 10.25
N LYS A 65 16.74 10.09 10.57
CA LYS A 65 16.45 10.57 11.93
C LYS A 65 15.01 10.30 12.37
N TRP A 66 14.86 9.92 13.65
CA TRP A 66 13.58 9.78 14.34
C TRP A 66 13.19 11.06 15.07
N THR A 67 11.89 11.40 15.01
CA THR A 67 11.27 12.49 15.76
C THR A 67 10.05 11.95 16.50
N LYS A 68 9.92 12.28 17.78
CA LYS A 68 8.73 11.92 18.56
C LYS A 68 7.59 12.87 18.21
N LYS A 69 6.40 12.28 18.04
CA LYS A 69 5.14 12.95 17.74
C LYS A 69 4.16 12.76 18.89
N ASN A 70 2.98 13.37 18.81
CA ASN A 70 1.95 13.21 19.81
C ASN A 70 1.50 11.75 19.93
N ASN A 71 1.43 11.27 21.17
CA ASN A 71 1.13 9.89 21.49
C ASN A 71 -0.31 9.51 21.10
N ILE A 72 -0.49 8.26 20.61
CA ILE A 72 -1.83 7.71 20.40
C ILE A 72 -2.61 7.69 21.74
N PRO A 73 -3.87 8.12 21.76
CA PRO A 73 -4.64 8.20 23.00
C PRO A 73 -4.81 6.85 23.70
N THR A 74 -5.09 5.79 22.93
CA THR A 74 -5.23 4.44 23.45
C THR A 74 -4.01 3.58 23.06
N GLY A 75 -3.09 3.40 23.99
CA GLY A 75 -1.87 2.63 23.75
C GLY A 75 -2.15 1.16 23.46
N ARG A 76 -1.50 0.60 22.42
CA ARG A 76 -1.71 -0.77 21.98
C ARG A 76 -0.66 -1.29 21.00
N GLY A 77 -0.50 -2.62 20.99
CA GLY A 77 0.25 -3.34 19.97
C GLY A 77 -0.66 -4.29 19.18
N GLY A 78 -0.17 -4.81 18.06
CA GLY A 78 -0.93 -5.71 17.20
C GLY A 78 -2.20 -5.09 16.60
N ALA A 79 -2.20 -3.76 16.42
CA ALA A 79 -3.24 -3.03 15.72
C ALA A 79 -3.11 -3.21 14.20
N ALA A 80 -4.16 -2.87 13.46
CA ALA A 80 -4.08 -2.61 12.03
C ALA A 80 -4.00 -1.11 11.76
N SER A 81 -3.43 -0.72 10.62
CA SER A 81 -3.45 0.67 10.18
C SER A 81 -3.61 0.80 8.68
N VAL A 82 -4.19 1.90 8.25
CA VAL A 82 -4.33 2.29 6.85
C VAL A 82 -4.09 3.79 6.70
N VAL A 83 -3.67 4.19 5.51
CA VAL A 83 -3.41 5.60 5.17
C VAL A 83 -4.45 6.09 4.17
N VAL A 84 -5.00 7.26 4.43
CA VAL A 84 -5.86 8.00 3.49
C VAL A 84 -5.41 9.45 3.44
N GLY A 85 -4.80 9.86 2.36
CA GLY A 85 -4.16 11.18 2.24
C GLY A 85 -3.07 11.36 3.29
N SER A 86 -3.16 12.43 4.09
CA SER A 86 -2.23 12.69 5.20
C SER A 86 -2.68 12.11 6.55
N LYS A 87 -3.69 11.24 6.56
CA LYS A 87 -4.25 10.67 7.78
C LYS A 87 -3.93 9.19 7.92
N ILE A 88 -3.52 8.78 9.12
CA ILE A 88 -3.25 7.39 9.48
C ILE A 88 -4.35 6.91 10.42
N TYR A 89 -5.14 5.96 9.96
CA TYR A 89 -6.21 5.33 10.74
C TYR A 89 -5.65 4.10 11.45
N VAL A 90 -5.80 4.02 12.77
CA VAL A 90 -5.30 2.91 13.61
C VAL A 90 -6.48 2.21 14.26
N LEU A 91 -6.58 0.90 14.03
CA LEU A 91 -7.75 0.10 14.33
C LEU A 91 -7.42 -1.07 15.24
N ALA A 92 -8.28 -1.31 16.21
CA ALA A 92 -8.19 -2.43 17.15
C ALA A 92 -6.84 -2.51 17.88
N GLY A 93 -6.27 -3.72 18.02
CA GLY A 93 -5.06 -3.98 18.79
C GLY A 93 -5.35 -4.40 20.23
N LYS A 94 -4.29 -4.63 21.01
CA LYS A 94 -4.39 -5.07 22.41
C LYS A 94 -3.40 -4.39 23.34
N HIS A 95 -3.74 -4.35 24.61
CA HIS A 95 -2.87 -3.97 25.70
C HIS A 95 -3.22 -4.78 26.95
N THR A 96 -2.22 -5.26 27.71
CA THR A 96 -2.38 -6.00 28.97
C THR A 96 -3.46 -7.11 28.95
N GLY A 97 -3.53 -7.88 27.83
CA GLY A 97 -4.45 -9.01 27.69
C GLY A 97 -5.86 -8.68 27.20
N PHE A 98 -6.18 -7.40 27.01
CA PHE A 98 -7.47 -6.95 26.48
C PHE A 98 -7.35 -6.57 25.00
N THR A 99 -8.31 -7.01 24.19
CA THR A 99 -8.47 -6.56 22.81
C THR A 99 -9.37 -5.33 22.79
N TYR A 100 -8.95 -4.32 22.04
CA TYR A 100 -9.71 -3.10 21.86
C TYR A 100 -10.45 -3.10 20.52
N ASN A 101 -11.63 -2.51 20.52
CA ASN A 101 -12.37 -2.15 19.31
C ASN A 101 -12.14 -0.66 18.93
N LYS A 102 -11.09 -0.05 19.47
CA LYS A 102 -10.79 1.37 19.27
C LYS A 102 -10.42 1.67 17.83
N PHE A 103 -10.91 2.81 17.38
CA PHE A 103 -10.64 3.37 16.08
C PHE A 103 -10.24 4.82 16.25
N GLU A 104 -9.01 5.15 15.88
CA GLU A 104 -8.42 6.46 16.07
C GLU A 104 -7.69 6.87 14.80
N VAL A 105 -7.68 8.16 14.49
CA VAL A 105 -7.02 8.72 13.32
C VAL A 105 -5.99 9.77 13.73
N TYR A 106 -4.83 9.70 13.11
CA TYR A 106 -3.73 10.65 13.28
C TYR A 106 -3.61 11.53 12.03
N ASP A 107 -3.69 12.84 12.20
CA ASP A 107 -3.41 13.81 11.15
C ASP A 107 -1.92 14.17 11.20
N THR A 108 -1.16 13.71 10.21
CA THR A 108 0.30 13.90 10.18
C THR A 108 0.72 15.35 9.97
N LYS A 109 -0.15 16.19 9.40
CA LYS A 109 0.13 17.62 9.17
C LYS A 109 -0.08 18.46 10.42
N LYS A 110 -1.05 18.06 11.25
CA LYS A 110 -1.40 18.78 12.48
C LYS A 110 -0.69 18.23 13.71
N ASP A 111 -0.15 17.01 13.63
CA ASP A 111 0.33 16.23 14.78
C ASP A 111 -0.78 16.03 15.84
N GLU A 112 -1.99 15.67 15.39
CA GLU A 112 -3.16 15.55 16.25
C GLU A 112 -3.85 14.20 16.08
N TRP A 113 -4.42 13.69 17.18
CA TRP A 113 -5.23 12.49 17.21
C TRP A 113 -6.70 12.80 17.40
N GLU A 114 -7.56 12.08 16.68
CA GLU A 114 -9.00 12.10 16.82
C GLU A 114 -9.53 10.69 17.08
N LYS A 115 -10.55 10.57 17.95
CA LYS A 115 -11.27 9.33 18.19
C LYS A 115 -12.45 9.22 17.24
N LEU A 116 -12.58 8.07 16.60
CA LEU A 116 -13.67 7.73 15.70
C LEU A 116 -14.62 6.72 16.35
N PRO A 117 -15.82 6.47 15.78
CA PRO A 117 -16.74 5.45 16.27
C PRO A 117 -16.07 4.07 16.37
N ASP A 118 -16.16 3.46 17.54
CA ASP A 118 -15.58 2.14 17.81
C ASP A 118 -16.04 1.09 16.78
N ILE A 119 -15.16 0.12 16.47
CA ILE A 119 -15.47 -0.96 15.54
C ILE A 119 -16.58 -1.82 16.14
N PRO A 120 -17.65 -2.17 15.38
CA PRO A 120 -18.83 -2.88 15.91
C PRO A 120 -18.57 -4.33 16.34
N PHE A 121 -17.49 -4.96 15.84
CA PHE A 121 -17.21 -6.32 16.24
C PHE A 121 -16.81 -6.37 17.70
N ILE A 122 -17.38 -7.36 18.35
CA ILE A 122 -17.27 -7.44 19.80
C ILE A 122 -16.05 -8.25 20.17
N SER A 123 -15.36 -7.76 21.17
CA SER A 123 -14.30 -8.44 21.94
C SER A 123 -14.76 -9.77 22.59
N LYS A 124 -15.80 -10.43 22.10
CA LYS A 124 -16.32 -11.70 22.66
C LYS A 124 -15.48 -12.92 22.32
N SER A 125 -14.68 -12.86 21.26
CA SER A 125 -13.71 -13.91 21.00
C SER A 125 -12.44 -13.64 21.80
N LYS A 126 -12.30 -14.25 22.96
CA LYS A 126 -11.02 -14.37 23.65
C LYS A 126 -10.02 -14.95 22.66
N GLY A 127 -9.16 -14.12 22.06
CA GLY A 127 -8.10 -14.60 21.19
C GLY A 127 -7.92 -13.94 19.81
N SER A 128 -8.78 -13.04 19.37
CA SER A 128 -8.58 -12.35 18.09
C SER A 128 -7.49 -11.28 18.19
N TYR A 129 -6.24 -11.69 18.05
CA TYR A 129 -5.08 -10.81 18.26
C TYR A 129 -4.61 -10.10 17.01
N ASN A 130 -5.12 -10.46 15.83
CA ASN A 130 -4.72 -9.89 14.56
C ASN A 130 -5.93 -9.39 13.80
N VAL A 131 -6.06 -8.07 13.78
CA VAL A 131 -7.00 -7.38 12.93
C VAL A 131 -6.28 -7.00 11.65
N GLN A 132 -6.94 -7.19 10.52
CA GLN A 132 -6.43 -6.82 9.23
C GLN A 132 -7.27 -5.68 8.67
N ALA A 133 -6.64 -4.71 8.03
CA ALA A 133 -7.37 -3.61 7.41
C ALA A 133 -6.79 -3.24 6.05
N GLY A 134 -7.64 -2.67 5.20
CA GLY A 134 -7.26 -2.16 3.89
C GLY A 134 -8.23 -1.09 3.42
N VAL A 135 -7.75 -0.17 2.59
CA VAL A 135 -8.58 0.88 1.97
C VAL A 135 -8.87 0.49 0.54
N ILE A 136 -10.15 0.52 0.16
CA ILE A 136 -10.59 0.35 -1.23
C ILE A 136 -11.65 1.40 -1.51
N GLY A 137 -11.39 2.25 -2.49
CA GLY A 137 -12.23 3.41 -2.76
C GLY A 137 -12.37 4.31 -1.54
N ASN A 138 -13.60 4.64 -1.16
CA ASN A 138 -13.90 5.49 0.00
C ASN A 138 -14.18 4.69 1.29
N LYS A 139 -13.73 3.43 1.39
CA LYS A 139 -14.02 2.56 2.53
C LYS A 139 -12.77 1.94 3.13
N ILE A 140 -12.75 1.85 4.46
CA ILE A 140 -11.79 1.05 5.21
C ILE A 140 -12.45 -0.29 5.53
N TYR A 141 -11.90 -1.37 5.00
CA TYR A 141 -12.33 -2.74 5.29
C TYR A 141 -11.53 -3.29 6.47
N VAL A 142 -12.21 -3.96 7.40
CA VAL A 142 -11.61 -4.46 8.65
C VAL A 142 -12.06 -5.88 8.92
N LEU A 143 -11.11 -6.79 9.00
CA LEU A 143 -11.35 -8.19 9.37
C LEU A 143 -10.80 -8.45 10.77
N GLY A 144 -11.66 -8.84 11.69
CA GLY A 144 -11.32 -9.26 13.05
C GLY A 144 -11.82 -10.67 13.33
N GLY A 145 -10.92 -11.64 13.39
CA GLY A 145 -11.32 -13.05 13.49
C GLY A 145 -12.08 -13.52 12.25
N LYS A 146 -13.40 -13.68 12.35
CA LYS A 146 -14.29 -14.02 11.22
C LYS A 146 -15.16 -12.85 10.78
N GLU A 147 -15.31 -11.87 11.66
CA GLU A 147 -16.18 -10.72 11.46
C GLU A 147 -15.55 -9.72 10.52
N PHE A 148 -16.30 -9.26 9.53
CA PHE A 148 -15.81 -8.37 8.50
C PHE A 148 -16.70 -7.15 8.37
N PHE A 149 -16.11 -5.99 8.41
CA PHE A 149 -16.83 -4.70 8.37
C PHE A 149 -16.17 -3.76 7.37
N SER A 150 -16.95 -2.82 6.87
CA SER A 150 -16.45 -1.64 6.18
C SER A 150 -16.86 -0.37 6.90
N TYR A 151 -15.97 0.61 6.93
CA TYR A 151 -16.21 1.97 7.42
C TYR A 151 -16.20 2.91 6.23
N ASP A 152 -17.31 3.60 6.01
CA ASP A 152 -17.41 4.60 4.96
C ASP A 152 -16.86 5.94 5.47
N LEU A 153 -15.85 6.47 4.77
CA LEU A 153 -15.13 7.69 5.17
C LEU A 153 -15.96 8.97 5.03
N THR A 154 -17.00 8.96 4.18
CA THR A 154 -17.88 10.12 3.98
C THR A 154 -18.99 10.14 5.02
N SER A 155 -19.74 9.04 5.15
CA SER A 155 -20.85 8.96 6.11
C SER A 155 -20.40 8.69 7.54
N GLN A 156 -19.14 8.28 7.73
CA GLN A 156 -18.56 7.89 9.02
C GLN A 156 -19.33 6.79 9.73
N THR A 157 -19.84 5.83 8.97
CA THR A 157 -20.65 4.73 9.47
C THR A 157 -20.03 3.37 9.17
N TRP A 158 -20.25 2.41 10.07
CA TRP A 158 -19.89 1.02 9.89
C TRP A 158 -20.98 0.24 9.20
N LYS A 159 -20.60 -0.70 8.33
CA LYS A 159 -21.45 -1.70 7.70
C LYS A 159 -20.84 -3.08 7.91
N GLU A 160 -21.66 -4.08 8.26
CA GLU A 160 -21.25 -5.48 8.27
C GLU A 160 -21.17 -6.01 6.84
N GLU A 161 -20.07 -6.70 6.54
CA GLU A 161 -19.81 -7.34 5.25
C GLU A 161 -19.85 -8.88 5.39
N ALA A 162 -19.76 -9.61 4.29
CA ALA A 162 -19.78 -11.07 4.33
C ALA A 162 -18.62 -11.63 5.17
N PRO A 163 -18.87 -12.44 6.22
CA PRO A 163 -17.83 -12.94 7.10
C PRO A 163 -16.89 -13.92 6.38
N LEU A 164 -15.64 -13.97 6.82
CA LEU A 164 -14.68 -14.97 6.39
C LEU A 164 -14.68 -16.16 7.36
N ASN A 165 -15.27 -17.27 6.97
CA ASN A 165 -15.50 -18.43 7.83
C ASN A 165 -14.26 -19.31 8.09
N VAL A 166 -13.07 -18.70 8.22
CA VAL A 166 -11.82 -19.35 8.56
C VAL A 166 -11.11 -18.60 9.68
N LYS A 167 -10.20 -19.26 10.37
CA LYS A 167 -9.33 -18.59 11.35
C LYS A 167 -8.29 -17.76 10.61
N THR A 168 -8.08 -16.53 11.05
CA THR A 168 -7.13 -15.58 10.44
C THR A 168 -6.01 -15.17 11.39
N GLU A 169 -5.80 -15.91 12.46
CA GLU A 169 -4.71 -15.64 13.41
C GLU A 169 -3.36 -15.65 12.70
N GLY A 170 -2.58 -14.59 12.86
CA GLY A 170 -1.27 -14.44 12.21
C GLY A 170 -1.29 -14.21 10.70
N ALA A 171 -2.47 -13.98 10.10
CA ALA A 171 -2.59 -13.62 8.70
C ALA A 171 -2.18 -12.15 8.45
N THR A 172 -1.85 -11.85 7.23
CA THR A 172 -1.63 -10.49 6.72
C THR A 172 -2.76 -10.10 5.78
N GLY A 173 -3.31 -8.91 5.98
CA GLY A 173 -4.28 -8.29 5.08
C GLY A 173 -3.59 -7.30 4.14
N LEU A 174 -3.83 -7.42 2.85
CA LEU A 174 -3.30 -6.53 1.82
C LEU A 174 -4.38 -6.16 0.82
N VAL A 175 -4.26 -4.97 0.24
CA VAL A 175 -5.11 -4.54 -0.87
C VAL A 175 -4.30 -4.57 -2.15
N LEU A 176 -4.85 -5.18 -3.18
CA LEU A 176 -4.26 -5.20 -4.52
C LEU A 176 -5.38 -5.16 -5.57
N LYS A 177 -5.29 -4.24 -6.53
CA LYS A 177 -6.26 -4.09 -7.62
C LYS A 177 -7.72 -4.05 -7.09
N GLU A 178 -7.97 -3.19 -6.10
CA GLU A 178 -9.28 -2.99 -5.45
C GLU A 178 -9.93 -4.25 -4.85
N LYS A 179 -9.10 -5.23 -4.49
CA LYS A 179 -9.51 -6.43 -3.78
C LYS A 179 -8.76 -6.54 -2.46
N PHE A 180 -9.44 -7.07 -1.44
CA PHE A 180 -8.83 -7.29 -0.15
C PHE A 180 -8.41 -8.75 -0.01
N TYR A 181 -7.13 -8.96 0.25
CA TYR A 181 -6.53 -10.27 0.39
C TYR A 181 -6.20 -10.57 1.84
N ILE A 182 -6.48 -11.79 2.26
CA ILE A 182 -6.02 -12.35 3.53
C ILE A 182 -5.07 -13.50 3.21
N ILE A 183 -3.83 -13.38 3.71
CA ILE A 183 -2.74 -14.28 3.35
C ILE A 183 -2.05 -14.80 4.61
N GLY A 184 -1.86 -16.09 4.73
CA GLY A 184 -0.99 -16.69 5.73
C GLY A 184 -1.66 -17.52 6.79
N GLN A 185 -1.32 -17.36 8.03
CA GLN A 185 -1.45 -18.27 9.17
C GLN A 185 -2.88 -18.63 9.62
N ASN A 186 -3.69 -19.16 8.73
CA ASN A 186 -4.81 -20.00 9.09
C ASN A 186 -4.34 -21.48 9.10
N ASP A 187 -5.17 -22.38 9.58
CA ASP A 187 -4.84 -23.82 9.77
C ASP A 187 -4.18 -24.49 8.55
N ASN A 188 -4.31 -23.90 7.33
CA ASN A 188 -3.79 -24.41 6.06
C ASN A 188 -2.94 -23.39 5.28
N ARG A 189 -2.56 -22.26 5.88
CA ARG A 189 -1.76 -21.22 5.17
C ARG A 189 -2.37 -20.84 3.83
N GLN A 190 -3.60 -20.38 3.86
CA GLN A 190 -4.42 -20.11 2.69
C GLN A 190 -4.38 -18.65 2.26
N VAL A 191 -4.73 -18.40 1.00
CA VAL A 191 -5.03 -17.08 0.45
C VAL A 191 -6.52 -16.98 0.17
N PHE A 192 -7.13 -15.92 0.67
CA PHE A 192 -8.50 -15.54 0.36
C PHE A 192 -8.51 -14.14 -0.24
N GLU A 193 -9.42 -13.93 -1.17
CA GLU A 193 -9.67 -12.67 -1.85
C GLU A 193 -11.13 -12.26 -1.60
N TYR A 194 -11.34 -11.02 -1.18
CA TYR A 194 -12.66 -10.41 -1.14
C TYR A 194 -12.84 -9.49 -2.35
N ASP A 195 -13.85 -9.78 -3.15
CA ASP A 195 -14.28 -8.96 -4.26
C ASP A 195 -15.31 -7.94 -3.74
N THR A 196 -14.93 -6.67 -3.65
CA THR A 196 -15.79 -5.61 -3.11
C THR A 196 -17.03 -5.32 -3.96
N ASN A 197 -16.95 -5.58 -5.27
CA ASN A 197 -18.06 -5.39 -6.19
C ASN A 197 -19.12 -6.48 -6.04
N LYS A 198 -18.67 -7.72 -5.74
CA LYS A 198 -19.57 -8.87 -5.55
C LYS A 198 -19.96 -9.08 -4.10
N GLY A 199 -19.21 -8.54 -3.15
CA GLY A 199 -19.45 -8.72 -1.73
C GLY A 199 -19.16 -10.14 -1.23
N VAL A 200 -18.22 -10.88 -1.85
CA VAL A 200 -17.96 -12.28 -1.53
C VAL A 200 -16.49 -12.61 -1.40
N TRP A 201 -16.19 -13.57 -0.52
CA TRP A 201 -14.87 -14.16 -0.39
C TRP A 201 -14.67 -15.31 -1.37
N SER A 202 -13.51 -15.41 -1.96
CA SER A 202 -13.07 -16.55 -2.77
C SER A 202 -11.74 -17.12 -2.25
N PHE A 203 -11.65 -18.44 -2.25
CA PHE A 203 -10.40 -19.14 -1.96
C PHE A 203 -9.50 -19.11 -3.19
N LYS A 204 -8.19 -18.83 -3.00
CA LYS A 204 -7.21 -18.75 -4.08
C LYS A 204 -6.17 -19.87 -4.00
N LYS A 205 -5.46 -20.01 -2.89
CA LYS A 205 -4.34 -20.97 -2.80
C LYS A 205 -4.13 -21.51 -1.39
N LYS A 206 -3.49 -22.71 -1.32
CA LYS A 206 -2.98 -23.38 -0.10
C LYS A 206 -1.46 -23.36 -0.03
N ASN A 207 -0.95 -23.65 1.18
CA ASN A 207 0.45 -23.95 1.46
C ASN A 207 1.43 -22.78 1.26
N LEU A 208 1.04 -21.59 1.69
CA LEU A 208 1.98 -20.49 1.82
C LEU A 208 2.82 -20.67 3.09
N SER A 209 4.12 -20.71 2.95
CA SER A 209 5.02 -20.86 4.11
C SER A 209 5.40 -19.50 4.69
N GLY A 210 5.30 -19.34 6.01
CA GLY A 210 5.93 -18.26 6.74
C GLY A 210 4.96 -17.32 7.47
N TYR A 211 5.48 -16.61 8.47
CA TYR A 211 4.82 -15.50 9.17
C TYR A 211 5.05 -14.25 8.34
N LEU A 212 3.96 -13.57 7.99
CA LEU A 212 4.03 -12.63 6.93
C LEU A 212 3.65 -11.24 7.42
N THR A 213 4.63 -10.36 7.44
CA THR A 213 4.36 -8.94 7.30
C THR A 213 4.46 -8.66 5.81
N GLY A 214 3.40 -8.13 5.20
CA GLY A 214 3.35 -7.92 3.77
C GLY A 214 3.14 -6.46 3.40
N VAL A 215 3.59 -6.12 2.20
CA VAL A 215 3.35 -4.83 1.55
C VAL A 215 3.04 -5.05 0.08
N THR A 216 2.38 -4.11 -0.55
CA THR A 216 2.14 -4.13 -2.00
C THR A 216 3.14 -3.23 -2.72
N TYR A 217 3.65 -3.70 -3.86
CA TYR A 217 4.59 -2.95 -4.68
C TYR A 217 4.47 -3.35 -6.15
N LYS A 218 4.23 -2.38 -7.04
CA LYS A 218 4.14 -2.58 -8.50
C LYS A 218 3.30 -3.82 -8.87
N GLY A 219 2.08 -3.89 -8.37
CA GLY A 219 1.16 -4.99 -8.67
C GLY A 219 1.47 -6.34 -8.03
N ASN A 220 2.45 -6.41 -7.12
CA ASN A 220 2.83 -7.61 -6.38
C ASN A 220 2.59 -7.45 -4.89
N MET A 221 2.43 -8.55 -4.17
CA MET A 221 2.45 -8.60 -2.71
C MET A 221 3.78 -9.17 -2.23
N ILE A 222 4.51 -8.41 -1.43
CA ILE A 222 5.87 -8.71 -1.00
C ILE A 222 5.88 -9.04 0.49
N PHE A 223 6.61 -10.09 0.89
CA PHE A 223 6.72 -10.57 2.26
C PHE A 223 8.19 -10.63 2.69
N PRO A 224 8.73 -9.52 3.24
CA PRO A 224 10.15 -9.41 3.54
C PRO A 224 10.58 -10.14 4.82
N ALA A 225 9.66 -10.36 5.75
CA ALA A 225 9.95 -10.93 7.07
C ALA A 225 9.54 -12.41 7.15
N SER A 226 9.88 -13.21 6.13
CA SER A 226 9.56 -14.64 6.12
C SER A 226 10.65 -15.45 6.81
N SER A 227 10.32 -16.68 7.23
CA SER A 227 11.28 -17.65 7.74
C SER A 227 12.25 -18.20 6.68
N THR A 228 12.01 -17.87 5.43
CA THR A 228 12.90 -18.17 4.29
C THR A 228 13.94 -17.06 4.18
N ARG A 229 15.09 -17.40 3.59
CA ARG A 229 16.16 -16.42 3.27
C ARG A 229 15.87 -15.66 1.97
N LYS A 230 14.60 -15.63 1.56
CA LYS A 230 14.16 -15.02 0.30
C LYS A 230 13.11 -13.96 0.57
N LEU A 231 13.08 -12.96 -0.27
CA LEU A 231 11.94 -12.08 -0.41
C LEU A 231 10.83 -12.88 -1.11
N ASN A 232 9.77 -13.21 -0.39
CA ASN A 232 8.66 -13.93 -0.98
C ASN A 232 7.70 -12.94 -1.64
N ILE A 233 7.30 -13.27 -2.87
CA ILE A 233 6.38 -12.47 -3.67
C ILE A 233 5.19 -13.35 -4.03
N TYR A 234 3.98 -12.90 -3.75
CA TYR A 234 2.78 -13.54 -4.25
C TYR A 234 2.33 -12.87 -5.53
N ASP A 235 2.38 -13.62 -6.62
CA ASP A 235 1.79 -13.24 -7.90
C ASP A 235 0.30 -13.57 -7.90
N ALA A 236 -0.55 -12.55 -7.77
CA ALA A 236 -2.00 -12.74 -7.72
C ALA A 236 -2.60 -13.16 -9.08
N ASN A 237 -1.91 -12.95 -10.20
CA ASN A 237 -2.39 -13.37 -11.52
C ASN A 237 -2.15 -14.88 -11.74
N LYS A 238 -0.99 -15.38 -11.29
CA LYS A 238 -0.64 -16.81 -11.38
C LYS A 238 -1.05 -17.61 -10.15
N GLU A 239 -1.45 -16.92 -9.07
CA GLU A 239 -1.71 -17.51 -7.77
C GLU A 239 -0.51 -18.31 -7.23
N GLU A 240 0.71 -17.78 -7.42
CA GLU A 240 1.96 -18.44 -7.06
C GLU A 240 2.83 -17.59 -6.13
N ILE A 241 3.63 -18.25 -5.30
CA ILE A 241 4.71 -17.61 -4.55
C ILE A 241 6.03 -17.85 -5.27
N ILE A 242 6.74 -16.76 -5.46
CA ILE A 242 8.07 -16.73 -6.05
C ILE A 242 9.02 -16.18 -4.99
N GLY A 243 10.09 -16.93 -4.74
CA GLY A 243 11.16 -16.49 -3.84
C GLY A 243 12.25 -15.78 -4.64
N VAL A 244 12.46 -14.50 -4.40
CA VAL A 244 13.60 -13.75 -4.95
C VAL A 244 14.76 -13.80 -3.97
N ASP A 245 15.94 -14.16 -4.46
CA ASP A 245 17.14 -14.18 -3.64
C ASP A 245 17.54 -12.73 -3.30
N VAL A 246 17.61 -12.45 -2.03
CA VAL A 246 18.07 -11.17 -1.47
C VAL A 246 19.13 -11.45 -0.41
N PRO A 247 19.99 -10.49 -0.08
CA PRO A 247 20.95 -10.64 1.01
C PRO A 247 20.23 -11.09 2.28
N TYR A 248 20.89 -11.96 3.04
CA TYR A 248 20.30 -12.51 4.26
C TYR A 248 20.14 -11.45 5.34
N HIS A 249 18.99 -11.41 5.95
CA HIS A 249 18.76 -10.75 7.24
C HIS A 249 18.04 -11.71 8.18
N ASN A 250 18.14 -11.48 9.48
CA ASN A 250 17.45 -12.32 10.45
C ASN A 250 15.93 -12.23 10.27
N PRO A 251 15.22 -13.36 10.15
CA PRO A 251 13.76 -13.39 10.09
C PRO A 251 13.16 -12.74 11.34
N ARG A 252 12.13 -11.93 11.17
CA ARG A 252 11.52 -11.16 12.26
C ARG A 252 10.03 -11.41 12.36
N ILE A 253 9.55 -11.70 13.55
CA ILE A 253 8.12 -11.78 13.85
C ILE A 253 7.65 -10.44 14.39
N GLY A 254 6.46 -9.99 13.91
CA GLY A 254 5.85 -8.76 14.37
C GLY A 254 6.64 -7.50 14.03
N ALA A 255 7.53 -7.58 13.03
CA ALA A 255 8.08 -6.42 12.37
C ALA A 255 7.01 -5.73 11.52
N SER A 256 7.16 -4.45 11.29
CA SER A 256 6.37 -3.71 10.32
C SER A 256 7.17 -3.48 9.05
N SER A 257 6.48 -3.41 7.91
CA SER A 257 7.11 -3.12 6.63
C SER A 257 6.36 -2.03 5.89
N VAL A 258 7.11 -1.14 5.25
CA VAL A 258 6.56 -0.08 4.39
C VAL A 258 7.46 0.11 3.18
N ILE A 259 6.94 0.73 2.13
CA ILE A 259 7.70 1.13 0.96
C ILE A 259 7.55 2.63 0.77
N ILE A 260 8.66 3.30 0.51
CA ILE A 260 8.73 4.67 0.00
C ILE A 260 9.50 4.60 -1.30
N ASP A 261 8.90 5.08 -2.36
CA ASP A 261 9.40 4.94 -3.74
C ASP A 261 9.78 3.47 -4.04
N ASP A 262 11.01 3.20 -4.40
CA ASP A 262 11.51 1.84 -4.67
C ASP A 262 12.31 1.26 -3.48
N THR A 263 12.09 1.76 -2.27
CA THR A 263 12.82 1.30 -1.08
C THR A 263 11.88 0.64 -0.07
N LEU A 264 12.16 -0.62 0.23
CA LEU A 264 11.49 -1.39 1.28
C LEU A 264 12.18 -1.14 2.62
N TYR A 265 11.40 -0.85 3.65
CA TYR A 265 11.84 -0.71 5.03
C TYR A 265 11.24 -1.81 5.88
N VAL A 266 12.06 -2.43 6.75
CA VAL A 266 11.65 -3.42 7.76
C VAL A 266 12.02 -2.89 9.14
N ILE A 267 11.05 -2.77 10.02
CA ILE A 267 11.14 -1.97 11.24
C ILE A 267 10.81 -2.82 12.46
N GLY A 268 11.72 -2.88 13.42
CA GLY A 268 11.51 -3.56 14.70
C GLY A 268 11.29 -5.06 14.55
N GLY A 269 10.36 -5.60 15.32
CA GLY A 269 10.08 -7.03 15.40
C GLY A 269 10.89 -7.73 16.47
N ARG A 270 10.91 -9.07 16.41
CA ARG A 270 11.73 -9.93 17.29
C ARG A 270 12.24 -11.13 16.50
N ASP A 271 13.27 -11.80 17.03
CA ASP A 271 13.79 -13.01 16.41
C ASP A 271 12.74 -14.12 16.37
N TYR A 272 12.69 -14.83 15.24
CA TYR A 272 11.81 -15.97 15.03
C TYR A 272 12.19 -17.18 15.87
N ASN A 273 13.49 -17.38 16.11
CA ASN A 273 14.05 -18.61 16.70
C ASN A 273 14.01 -18.65 18.22
N VAL A 274 13.46 -17.63 18.86
CA VAL A 274 13.52 -17.51 20.32
C VAL A 274 12.22 -17.91 20.99
N ASN A 275 12.34 -18.76 22.02
CA ASN A 275 11.23 -19.20 22.85
C ASN A 275 10.55 -18.04 23.59
N TYR A 276 9.23 -18.13 23.71
CA TYR A 276 8.34 -17.11 24.30
C TYR A 276 8.65 -16.71 25.77
N THR A 277 9.56 -17.38 26.45
CA THR A 277 9.86 -17.17 27.86
C THR A 277 10.95 -16.11 28.15
N GLU A 278 11.69 -15.65 27.11
CA GLU A 278 12.81 -14.70 27.28
C GLU A 278 12.53 -13.37 26.53
N ILE A 279 11.32 -12.84 26.69
CA ILE A 279 10.69 -11.91 25.74
C ILE A 279 11.25 -10.48 25.75
N ALA A 280 11.87 -10.02 26.84
CA ALA A 280 12.18 -8.58 26.99
C ALA A 280 13.40 -8.12 26.21
N ASP A 281 14.45 -8.94 26.09
CA ASP A 281 15.76 -8.50 25.57
C ASP A 281 15.97 -8.75 24.07
N GLN A 282 14.99 -9.36 23.38
CA GLN A 282 15.15 -9.82 22.01
C GLN A 282 14.29 -9.07 20.99
N ASN A 283 13.62 -8.01 21.41
CA ASN A 283 12.94 -7.10 20.51
C ASN A 283 13.94 -6.19 19.80
N TYR A 284 13.78 -6.05 18.50
CA TYR A 284 14.68 -5.22 17.71
C TYR A 284 14.34 -3.74 17.79
N LYS A 285 15.36 -2.91 17.96
CA LYS A 285 15.34 -1.51 17.62
C LYS A 285 15.65 -1.28 16.15
N SER A 286 16.33 -2.24 15.53
CA SER A 286 16.92 -2.06 14.21
C SER A 286 15.88 -1.83 13.12
N VAL A 287 16.25 -0.92 12.24
CA VAL A 287 15.52 -0.57 11.02
C VAL A 287 16.45 -0.86 9.86
N ILE A 288 15.98 -1.63 8.91
CA ILE A 288 16.76 -1.99 7.71
C ILE A 288 16.00 -1.62 6.47
N SER A 289 16.72 -1.30 5.40
CA SER A 289 16.11 -1.02 4.10
C SER A 289 16.78 -1.83 2.99
N LEU A 290 16.00 -2.09 1.94
CA LEU A 290 16.46 -2.76 0.72
C LEU A 290 15.91 -1.99 -0.49
N SER A 291 16.77 -1.68 -1.46
CA SER A 291 16.34 -1.17 -2.76
C SER A 291 15.62 -2.27 -3.54
N LEU A 292 14.45 -1.98 -4.05
CA LEU A 292 13.68 -2.89 -4.92
C LEU A 292 13.85 -2.56 -6.40
N LYS A 293 14.60 -1.50 -6.71
CA LYS A 293 14.67 -0.93 -8.06
C LYS A 293 15.18 -1.92 -9.10
N ASP A 294 16.19 -2.69 -8.74
CA ASP A 294 16.88 -3.62 -9.66
C ASP A 294 16.39 -5.07 -9.52
N LEU A 295 15.43 -5.32 -8.60
CA LEU A 295 14.87 -6.65 -8.43
C LEU A 295 13.86 -6.97 -9.53
N GLN A 296 13.94 -8.18 -10.05
CA GLN A 296 13.00 -8.71 -11.02
C GLN A 296 11.73 -9.22 -10.32
N PHE A 297 10.60 -8.59 -10.59
CA PHE A 297 9.31 -9.01 -10.08
C PHE A 297 8.51 -9.74 -11.16
N PRO A 298 7.68 -10.76 -10.80
CA PRO A 298 6.92 -11.57 -11.76
C PRO A 298 6.03 -10.76 -12.70
N ASN A 299 5.45 -9.68 -12.20
CA ASN A 299 4.57 -8.80 -12.96
C ASN A 299 5.31 -7.65 -13.64
N ASN A 300 6.63 -7.56 -13.49
CA ASN A 300 7.50 -6.69 -14.27
C ASN A 300 8.02 -7.34 -15.57
N THR A 301 7.74 -8.62 -15.81
CA THR A 301 7.81 -9.11 -17.18
C THR A 301 6.68 -8.41 -17.92
N GLU A 302 7.03 -7.37 -18.66
CA GLU A 302 6.25 -6.93 -19.78
C GLU A 302 5.88 -8.18 -20.57
N THR A 303 4.69 -8.76 -20.34
CA THR A 303 4.06 -9.54 -21.38
C THR A 303 3.97 -8.57 -22.56
N PRO A 304 4.32 -9.01 -23.77
CA PRO A 304 4.06 -8.21 -24.96
C PRO A 304 2.54 -8.06 -25.13
N GLY A 305 1.90 -7.27 -24.28
CA GLY A 305 0.44 -7.11 -24.14
C GLY A 305 0.00 -6.44 -22.83
N ASP A 306 0.76 -6.57 -21.73
CA ASP A 306 0.66 -5.79 -20.50
C ASP A 306 1.89 -4.87 -20.38
N LYS A 307 2.21 -4.19 -21.41
CA LYS A 307 2.70 -2.86 -21.25
C LYS A 307 1.51 -2.13 -20.55
N ASP A 308 1.65 -1.74 -19.30
CA ASP A 308 1.24 -0.40 -18.92
C ASP A 308 1.59 0.43 -20.14
N PRO A 309 0.61 0.85 -20.95
CA PRO A 309 0.98 1.31 -22.26
C PRO A 309 2.12 2.25 -21.99
N GLU A 310 3.34 1.74 -22.35
CA GLU A 310 4.53 2.57 -22.44
C GLU A 310 3.93 3.79 -23.04
N PRO A 311 3.98 4.99 -22.40
CA PRO A 311 3.16 6.07 -22.89
C PRO A 311 3.24 5.91 -24.38
N THR A 312 2.19 5.22 -24.87
CA THR A 312 2.25 4.68 -26.21
C THR A 312 2.59 5.92 -26.92
N THR A 313 3.78 5.94 -27.51
CA THR A 313 4.10 6.99 -28.45
C THR A 313 2.79 7.22 -29.10
N PRO A 314 2.12 8.33 -28.78
CA PRO A 314 0.69 8.53 -29.00
C PRO A 314 0.45 7.98 -30.38
N PRO A 315 -0.51 7.08 -30.61
CA PRO A 315 -0.65 6.36 -31.86
C PRO A 315 -0.31 7.40 -32.86
N LYS A 316 0.78 7.18 -33.62
CA LYS A 316 1.43 8.18 -34.49
C LYS A 316 0.39 9.13 -34.91
N ASP A 317 0.41 10.34 -34.46
CA ASP A 317 -0.62 11.31 -34.71
C ASP A 317 -1.21 11.00 -36.10
N ASP A 318 -2.37 10.33 -36.13
CA ASP A 318 -3.30 10.61 -37.17
C ASP A 318 -3.65 12.05 -36.84
N ALA A 319 -2.76 12.92 -37.32
CA ALA A 319 -2.85 14.35 -37.22
C ALA A 319 -4.28 14.69 -37.56
N ASN A 320 -4.93 15.46 -36.68
CA ASN A 320 -6.22 16.11 -36.81
C ASN A 320 -7.46 15.35 -36.30
N ASP A 321 -7.42 14.78 -35.08
CA ASP A 321 -8.67 14.52 -34.36
C ASP A 321 -8.85 15.57 -33.23
N GLU A 322 -8.63 16.83 -33.53
CA GLU A 322 -8.97 18.00 -32.69
C GLU A 322 -10.47 18.29 -32.69
N ASP A 323 -11.23 17.68 -33.61
CA ASP A 323 -12.67 17.88 -33.73
C ASP A 323 -13.45 16.97 -32.82
N GLY A 324 -14.32 17.56 -32.00
CA GLY A 324 -15.27 16.90 -31.12
C GLY A 324 -15.13 17.35 -29.67
N ASP A 325 -16.10 16.92 -28.88
CA ASP A 325 -16.18 17.18 -27.45
C ASP A 325 -15.96 15.89 -26.68
N ALA A 326 -15.53 16.00 -25.43
CA ALA A 326 -15.38 14.87 -24.53
C ALA A 326 -15.72 15.26 -23.10
N LEU A 327 -16.27 14.31 -22.36
CA LEU A 327 -16.44 14.40 -20.93
C LEU A 327 -15.14 13.95 -20.26
N LEU A 328 -14.42 14.88 -19.64
CA LEU A 328 -13.28 14.60 -18.78
C LEU A 328 -13.78 14.42 -17.36
N ILE A 329 -13.64 13.23 -16.82
CA ILE A 329 -14.00 12.91 -15.42
C ILE A 329 -12.72 12.79 -14.62
N ILE A 330 -12.55 13.64 -13.61
CA ILE A 330 -11.38 13.60 -12.71
C ILE A 330 -11.83 13.11 -11.35
N THR A 331 -11.28 11.99 -10.92
CA THR A 331 -11.45 11.46 -9.56
C THR A 331 -10.26 11.90 -8.70
N MET A 332 -10.55 12.60 -7.63
CA MET A 332 -9.55 13.08 -6.68
C MET A 332 -9.21 11.99 -5.65
N VAL A 333 -8.04 12.08 -5.02
CA VAL A 333 -7.60 11.13 -3.97
C VAL A 333 -8.52 11.07 -2.74
N ASN A 334 -9.41 12.04 -2.57
CA ASN A 334 -10.45 12.05 -1.53
C ASN A 334 -11.78 11.45 -2.00
N GLY A 335 -11.82 10.86 -3.20
CA GLY A 335 -13.00 10.24 -3.81
C GLY A 335 -13.96 11.23 -4.48
N LEU A 336 -13.72 12.54 -4.41
CA LEU A 336 -14.53 13.52 -5.13
C LEU A 336 -14.34 13.35 -6.62
N GLN A 337 -15.42 13.22 -7.36
CA GLN A 337 -15.42 13.25 -8.82
C GLN A 337 -15.92 14.60 -9.34
N LYS A 338 -15.26 15.09 -10.38
CA LYS A 338 -15.71 16.23 -11.17
C LYS A 338 -15.73 15.87 -12.63
N GLU A 339 -16.78 16.32 -13.30
CA GLU A 339 -17.00 16.10 -14.72
C GLU A 339 -16.90 17.46 -15.44
N TYR A 340 -16.16 17.47 -16.54
CA TYR A 340 -15.94 18.65 -17.37
C TYR A 340 -16.27 18.31 -18.82
N ASP A 341 -17.25 19.02 -19.40
CA ASP A 341 -17.57 18.93 -20.82
C ASP A 341 -16.64 19.88 -21.58
N LEU A 342 -15.65 19.34 -22.25
CA LEU A 342 -14.54 20.07 -22.85
C LEU A 342 -14.38 19.69 -24.33
N SER A 343 -13.84 20.63 -25.12
CA SER A 343 -13.33 20.28 -26.45
C SER A 343 -12.15 19.32 -26.37
N MET A 344 -11.97 18.49 -27.38
CA MET A 344 -10.80 17.60 -27.45
C MET A 344 -9.47 18.36 -27.38
N LYS A 345 -9.43 19.62 -27.87
CA LYS A 345 -8.25 20.47 -27.70
C LYS A 345 -7.92 20.76 -26.24
N GLU A 346 -8.90 21.04 -25.40
CA GLU A 346 -8.73 21.30 -23.97
C GLU A 346 -8.37 20.03 -23.23
N VAL A 347 -8.99 18.91 -23.59
CA VAL A 347 -8.63 17.58 -23.04
C VAL A 347 -7.18 17.25 -23.38
N ASN A 348 -6.74 17.45 -24.62
CA ASN A 348 -5.36 17.22 -25.04
C ASN A 348 -4.36 18.13 -24.31
N ALA A 349 -4.74 19.37 -24.02
CA ALA A 349 -3.93 20.30 -23.22
C ALA A 349 -3.79 19.79 -21.77
N PHE A 350 -4.87 19.32 -21.16
CA PHE A 350 -4.84 18.67 -19.84
C PHE A 350 -3.94 17.44 -19.83
N LEU A 351 -4.08 16.54 -20.80
CA LEU A 351 -3.25 15.34 -20.92
C LEU A 351 -1.77 15.68 -21.11
N SER A 352 -1.46 16.71 -21.90
CA SER A 352 -0.09 17.19 -22.09
C SER A 352 0.52 17.72 -20.79
N TRP A 353 -0.26 18.53 -20.04
CA TRP A 353 0.17 19.00 -18.72
C TRP A 353 0.38 17.83 -17.75
N TYR A 354 -0.55 16.87 -17.68
CA TYR A 354 -0.46 15.72 -16.81
C TYR A 354 0.81 14.90 -17.06
N LYS A 355 1.10 14.60 -18.34
CA LYS A 355 2.33 13.89 -18.77
C LYS A 355 3.61 14.64 -18.35
N LYS A 356 3.66 15.97 -18.57
CA LYS A 356 4.81 16.79 -18.15
C LYS A 356 4.98 16.77 -16.64
N ARG A 357 3.87 16.85 -15.91
CA ARG A 357 3.91 16.85 -14.44
C ARG A 357 4.33 15.49 -13.86
N ASP A 358 3.90 14.41 -14.48
CA ASP A 358 4.33 13.06 -14.15
C ASP A 358 5.86 12.87 -14.35
N ALA A 359 6.41 13.49 -15.39
CA ALA A 359 7.86 13.58 -15.61
C ALA A 359 8.59 14.56 -14.66
N GLY A 360 7.89 15.18 -13.70
CA GLY A 360 8.47 16.14 -12.76
C GLY A 360 8.55 17.57 -13.25
N GLU A 361 8.00 17.88 -14.43
CA GLU A 361 8.09 19.20 -15.10
C GLU A 361 6.77 19.98 -14.99
N GLY A 362 6.88 21.32 -15.07
CA GLY A 362 5.72 22.20 -15.16
C GLY A 362 5.01 22.50 -13.83
N PRO A 363 3.91 23.27 -13.87
CA PRO A 363 3.19 23.71 -12.66
C PRO A 363 2.46 22.54 -11.98
N GLY A 364 2.39 22.58 -10.65
CA GLY A 364 1.74 21.55 -9.84
C GLY A 364 0.20 21.54 -9.91
N PHE A 365 -0.40 22.43 -10.68
CA PHE A 365 -1.85 22.51 -10.90
C PHE A 365 -2.16 22.81 -12.35
N TYR A 366 -3.39 22.48 -12.77
CA TYR A 366 -3.97 22.80 -14.07
C TYR A 366 -5.27 23.58 -13.90
N GLU A 367 -5.47 24.59 -14.70
CA GLU A 367 -6.68 25.42 -14.73
C GLU A 367 -7.65 24.88 -15.78
N ILE A 368 -8.87 24.56 -15.37
CA ILE A 368 -9.98 24.15 -16.26
C ILE A 368 -11.05 25.22 -16.23
N ASP A 369 -11.45 25.73 -17.38
CA ASP A 369 -12.55 26.67 -17.51
C ASP A 369 -13.88 25.90 -17.63
N GLU A 370 -14.86 26.21 -16.78
CA GLU A 370 -16.18 25.59 -16.81
C GLU A 370 -17.12 26.42 -17.70
N HIS A 371 -17.03 26.27 -19.02
CA HIS A 371 -17.72 27.11 -20.02
C HIS A 371 -19.24 27.12 -19.83
N ASP A 372 -19.90 26.01 -19.57
CA ASP A 372 -21.37 25.87 -19.62
C ASP A 372 -22.05 25.76 -18.26
N ASN A 373 -21.31 25.62 -17.17
CA ASN A 373 -21.84 25.47 -15.81
C ASN A 373 -21.85 26.75 -14.98
N ASN A 374 -21.65 27.89 -15.61
CA ASN A 374 -21.78 29.22 -14.97
C ASN A 374 -23.23 29.54 -14.61
N LYS A 375 -23.81 28.79 -13.66
CA LYS A 375 -25.11 29.12 -13.06
C LYS A 375 -24.87 30.04 -11.88
N GLY A 376 -24.85 31.35 -12.14
CA GLY A 376 -24.71 32.34 -11.07
C GLY A 376 -24.34 33.71 -11.62
N PRO A 377 -24.11 34.71 -10.74
CA PRO A 377 -23.72 36.08 -11.15
C PRO A 377 -22.24 36.18 -11.55
N PHE A 378 -21.57 35.10 -11.92
CA PHE A 378 -20.16 35.04 -12.24
C PHE A 378 -19.95 35.20 -13.76
N GLU A 379 -18.99 36.01 -14.19
CA GLU A 379 -18.58 36.13 -15.57
C GLU A 379 -17.79 34.95 -16.12
N SER A 380 -17.07 34.26 -15.23
CA SER A 380 -16.34 33.00 -15.50
C SER A 380 -16.17 32.17 -14.24
N LYS A 381 -16.08 30.86 -14.39
CA LYS A 381 -15.77 29.92 -13.31
C LYS A 381 -14.61 29.03 -13.74
N LYS A 382 -13.57 28.95 -12.91
CA LYS A 382 -12.37 28.19 -13.15
C LYS A 382 -12.10 27.25 -12.00
N ASP A 383 -11.77 25.99 -12.32
CA ASP A 383 -11.29 25.01 -11.37
C ASP A 383 -9.77 24.85 -11.49
N TYR A 384 -9.12 24.72 -10.35
CA TYR A 384 -7.69 24.45 -10.27
C TYR A 384 -7.46 23.04 -9.78
N VAL A 385 -7.09 22.14 -10.69
CA VAL A 385 -6.85 20.74 -10.40
C VAL A 385 -5.38 20.55 -10.02
N VAL A 386 -5.13 20.11 -8.80
CA VAL A 386 -3.77 19.88 -8.29
C VAL A 386 -3.33 18.47 -8.61
N PHE A 387 -2.20 18.29 -9.33
CA PHE A 387 -1.68 17.00 -9.81
C PHE A 387 -1.66 15.91 -8.76
N LYS A 388 -1.06 16.16 -7.60
CA LYS A 388 -0.94 15.20 -6.50
C LYS A 388 -2.27 14.78 -5.87
N ASN A 389 -3.37 15.48 -6.19
CA ASN A 389 -4.70 15.19 -5.70
C ASN A 389 -5.54 14.40 -6.73
N ILE A 390 -5.01 14.13 -7.92
CA ILE A 390 -5.68 13.30 -8.92
C ILE A 390 -5.39 11.85 -8.60
N LEU A 391 -6.44 11.05 -8.41
CA LEU A 391 -6.35 9.61 -8.28
C LEU A 391 -6.37 8.93 -9.64
N MET A 392 -7.32 9.33 -10.48
CA MET A 392 -7.49 8.86 -11.85
C MET A 392 -8.29 9.89 -12.66
N PHE A 393 -8.27 9.74 -13.97
CA PHE A 393 -9.20 10.47 -14.84
C PHE A 393 -9.64 9.58 -16.00
N GLU A 394 -10.82 9.88 -16.56
CA GLU A 394 -11.42 9.22 -17.71
C GLU A 394 -11.73 10.25 -18.79
N VAL A 395 -11.58 9.88 -20.04
CA VAL A 395 -11.92 10.71 -21.18
C VAL A 395 -12.93 9.97 -22.05
N ASN A 396 -14.16 10.43 -22.05
CA ASN A 396 -15.26 9.84 -22.81
C ASN A 396 -15.60 10.75 -24.02
N LYS A 397 -14.99 10.45 -25.16
CA LYS A 397 -15.24 11.21 -26.41
C LYS A 397 -16.64 10.94 -26.94
N TYR A 398 -17.34 11.97 -27.34
CA TYR A 398 -18.64 11.87 -27.97
C TYR A 398 -18.78 12.83 -29.16
N LYS A 399 -19.74 12.59 -30.05
CA LYS A 399 -20.13 13.50 -31.12
C LYS A 399 -21.45 14.14 -30.73
N LYS A 400 -21.51 15.45 -30.76
CA LYS A 400 -22.77 16.23 -30.69
C LYS A 400 -23.58 16.06 -31.94
#